data_3942bd62cf1374de92de1079e8fafdc4
#
_entry.id   3942bd62cf1374de92de1079e8fafdc4
#
_cell.length_a   1.000
_cell.length_b   1.000
_cell.length_c   1.000
_cell.angle_alpha   90.00
_cell.angle_beta   90.00
_cell.angle_gamma   90.00
#
_symmetry.space_group_name_H-M   'P 1'
#
loop_
_entity.id
_entity.type
_entity.pdbx_description
1 polymer ?
#
loop_
_entity_poly.entity_id
_entity_poly.type
_entity_poly.pdbx_seq_one_letter_code
_entity_poly.pdbx_strand_id
1 'polypeptide(L)'
;VSEVDALRALMDADRWIDRVRSQRAHLPEKAELNDVERELRASLRAIQETQAALDPVKLAYEDAEREATRLRKREGELARTLSTSTANARELEALQKEVVHVRALLAESEDRELELLLDLEPLEEALTRLRANAQPHVTRRGTLQEEIASLEASLDEELVSLGADREARAAALSPELLARYSAALARAGTSGAAQVDAGKCDGCRIALSPLDLDRWRAQPDGSFMACPECGRLLLP
;
A
#
# COMPACT_ATOMS: atom_id res chain seq x y z
N VAL A 1 -31.82 3.26 -39.06
CA VAL A 1 -31.46 2.39 -37.93
C VAL A 1 -32.78 2.08 -37.20
N SER A 2 -33.12 0.80 -36.98
CA SER A 2 -34.32 0.43 -36.23
C SER A 2 -34.19 0.84 -34.75
N GLU A 3 -35.31 1.07 -34.04
CA GLU A 3 -35.28 1.33 -32.59
C GLU A 3 -34.67 0.16 -31.82
N VAL A 4 -34.80 -1.05 -32.31
CA VAL A 4 -34.13 -2.25 -31.74
C VAL A 4 -32.61 -2.14 -31.83
N ASP A 5 -32.08 -1.75 -32.99
CA ASP A 5 -30.62 -1.57 -33.17
C ASP A 5 -30.09 -0.43 -32.31
N ALA A 6 -30.82 0.69 -32.23
CA ALA A 6 -30.45 1.82 -31.39
C ALA A 6 -30.47 1.45 -29.91
N LEU A 7 -31.48 0.70 -29.46
CA LEU A 7 -31.56 0.23 -28.08
C LEU A 7 -30.44 -0.77 -27.74
N ARG A 8 -30.12 -1.68 -28.69
CA ARG A 8 -29.00 -2.61 -28.55
C ARG A 8 -27.68 -1.86 -28.43
N ALA A 9 -27.45 -0.88 -29.29
CA ALA A 9 -26.24 -0.06 -29.26
C ALA A 9 -26.08 0.72 -27.95
N LEU A 10 -27.18 1.25 -27.38
CA LEU A 10 -27.15 1.92 -26.08
C LEU A 10 -26.86 0.93 -24.93
N MET A 11 -27.49 -0.25 -24.97
CA MET A 11 -27.23 -1.33 -24.01
C MET A 11 -25.76 -1.74 -24.01
N ASP A 12 -25.15 -1.90 -25.19
CA ASP A 12 -23.75 -2.29 -25.33
C ASP A 12 -22.83 -1.20 -24.83
N ALA A 13 -23.16 0.08 -25.05
CA ALA A 13 -22.39 1.20 -24.50
C ALA A 13 -22.42 1.21 -22.95
N ASP A 14 -23.58 1.03 -22.32
CA ASP A 14 -23.70 0.97 -20.87
C ASP A 14 -22.93 -0.22 -20.28
N ARG A 15 -23.00 -1.40 -20.92
CA ARG A 15 -22.23 -2.58 -20.53
C ARG A 15 -20.73 -2.37 -20.65
N TRP A 16 -20.28 -1.62 -21.66
CA TRP A 16 -18.88 -1.29 -21.83
C TRP A 16 -18.41 -0.33 -20.71
N ILE A 17 -19.17 0.72 -20.47
CA ILE A 17 -18.91 1.67 -19.38
C ILE A 17 -18.82 0.94 -18.02
N ASP A 18 -19.74 0.03 -17.74
CA ASP A 18 -19.73 -0.75 -16.50
C ASP A 18 -18.49 -1.64 -16.39
N ARG A 19 -18.07 -2.27 -17.50
CA ARG A 19 -16.84 -3.06 -17.56
C ARG A 19 -15.59 -2.22 -17.27
N VAL A 20 -15.47 -1.05 -17.92
CA VAL A 20 -14.31 -0.15 -17.69
C VAL A 20 -14.30 0.38 -16.26
N ARG A 21 -15.46 0.74 -15.71
CA ARG A 21 -15.59 1.12 -14.29
C ARG A 21 -15.16 0.00 -13.35
N SER A 22 -15.59 -1.22 -13.62
CA SER A 22 -15.18 -2.39 -12.85
C SER A 22 -13.67 -2.65 -12.94
N GLN A 23 -13.10 -2.53 -14.13
CA GLN A 23 -11.66 -2.65 -14.35
C GLN A 23 -10.89 -1.61 -13.54
N ARG A 24 -11.32 -0.34 -13.59
CA ARG A 24 -10.72 0.76 -12.81
C ARG A 24 -10.78 0.52 -11.31
N ALA A 25 -11.91 -0.03 -10.83
CA ALA A 25 -12.08 -0.33 -9.41
C ALA A 25 -11.20 -1.50 -8.94
N HIS A 26 -10.94 -2.48 -9.80
CA HIS A 26 -10.28 -3.74 -9.49
C HIS A 26 -8.95 -3.92 -10.22
N LEU A 27 -8.16 -2.84 -10.33
CA LEU A 27 -6.81 -2.93 -10.87
C LEU A 27 -5.97 -3.89 -9.99
N PRO A 28 -5.34 -4.93 -10.57
CA PRO A 28 -4.53 -5.90 -9.82
C PRO A 28 -3.34 -5.23 -9.12
N GLU A 29 -2.80 -4.14 -9.67
CA GLU A 29 -1.73 -3.34 -9.10
C GLU A 29 -2.11 -2.76 -7.72
N LYS A 30 -3.41 -2.49 -7.46
CA LYS A 30 -3.90 -2.05 -6.15
C LYS A 30 -3.77 -3.14 -5.09
N ALA A 31 -3.99 -4.39 -5.46
CA ALA A 31 -3.81 -5.52 -4.54
C ALA A 31 -2.33 -5.71 -4.22
N GLU A 32 -1.45 -5.66 -5.23
CA GLU A 32 0.00 -5.71 -5.05
C GLU A 32 0.51 -4.55 -4.19
N LEU A 33 0.01 -3.33 -4.41
CA LEU A 33 0.35 -2.16 -3.59
C LEU A 33 0.02 -2.39 -2.10
N ASN A 34 -1.16 -2.94 -1.81
CA ASN A 34 -1.56 -3.26 -0.44
C ASN A 34 -0.61 -4.28 0.21
N ASP A 35 -0.16 -5.29 -0.55
CA ASP A 35 0.79 -6.29 -0.06
C ASP A 35 2.16 -5.68 0.22
N VAL A 36 2.71 -4.90 -0.71
CA VAL A 36 3.98 -4.17 -0.54
C VAL A 36 3.92 -3.21 0.65
N GLU A 37 2.82 -2.50 0.83
CA GLU A 37 2.63 -1.61 1.98
C GLU A 37 2.56 -2.37 3.32
N ARG A 38 2.00 -3.58 3.33
CA ARG A 38 2.00 -4.42 4.54
C ARG A 38 3.42 -4.86 4.89
N GLU A 39 4.22 -5.29 3.91
CA GLU A 39 5.62 -5.68 4.09
C GLU A 39 6.48 -4.49 4.53
N LEU A 40 6.28 -3.33 3.92
CA LEU A 40 6.97 -2.10 4.30
C LEU A 40 6.65 -1.69 5.74
N ARG A 41 5.38 -1.75 6.16
CA ARG A 41 4.99 -1.49 7.56
C ARG A 41 5.65 -2.46 8.54
N ALA A 42 5.78 -3.74 8.18
CA ALA A 42 6.48 -4.71 9.01
C ALA A 42 7.98 -4.39 9.13
N SER A 43 8.63 -4.06 8.01
CA SER A 43 10.04 -3.66 7.97
C SER A 43 10.29 -2.39 8.79
N LEU A 44 9.42 -1.39 8.70
CA LEU A 44 9.54 -0.14 9.46
C LEU A 44 9.40 -0.37 10.98
N ARG A 45 8.52 -1.27 11.41
CA ARG A 45 8.41 -1.65 12.82
C ARG A 45 9.70 -2.31 13.32
N ALA A 46 10.24 -3.28 12.57
CA ALA A 46 11.49 -3.93 12.93
C ALA A 46 12.67 -2.94 13.01
N ILE A 47 12.73 -1.96 12.11
CA ILE A 47 13.71 -0.87 12.15
C ILE A 47 13.53 -0.04 13.42
N GLN A 48 12.30 0.34 13.77
CA GLN A 48 12.03 1.12 14.99
C GLN A 48 12.39 0.37 16.27
N GLU A 49 12.04 -0.91 16.35
CA GLU A 49 12.36 -1.78 17.48
C GLU A 49 13.89 -1.94 17.65
N THR A 50 14.60 -2.18 16.55
CA THR A 50 16.06 -2.30 16.57
C THR A 50 16.73 -0.96 16.93
N GLN A 51 16.22 0.16 16.40
CA GLN A 51 16.71 1.49 16.76
C GLN A 51 16.50 1.80 18.25
N ALA A 52 15.33 1.46 18.81
CA ALA A 52 15.03 1.65 20.22
C ALA A 52 15.92 0.78 21.13
N ALA A 53 16.35 -0.39 20.65
CA ALA A 53 17.33 -1.23 21.37
C ALA A 53 18.76 -0.68 21.25
N LEU A 54 19.12 -0.12 20.09
CA LEU A 54 20.43 0.44 19.80
C LEU A 54 20.72 1.71 20.62
N ASP A 55 19.77 2.63 20.71
CA ASP A 55 19.98 3.97 21.28
C ASP A 55 20.53 3.94 22.73
N PRO A 56 19.99 3.14 23.68
CA PRO A 56 20.52 3.07 25.02
C PRO A 56 21.90 2.42 25.11
N VAL A 57 22.20 1.42 24.27
CA VAL A 57 23.51 0.77 24.22
C VAL A 57 24.56 1.75 23.70
N LYS A 58 24.24 2.48 22.64
CA LYS A 58 25.09 3.50 22.08
C LYS A 58 25.41 4.61 23.07
N LEU A 59 24.41 5.09 23.79
CA LEU A 59 24.61 6.10 24.83
C LEU A 59 25.53 5.58 25.97
N ALA A 60 25.33 4.34 26.42
CA ALA A 60 26.15 3.72 27.44
C ALA A 60 27.60 3.52 26.95
N TYR A 61 27.79 3.14 25.68
CA TYR A 61 29.12 3.04 25.09
C TYR A 61 29.83 4.39 25.02
N GLU A 62 29.16 5.45 24.57
CA GLU A 62 29.72 6.79 24.53
C GLU A 62 30.08 7.33 25.95
N ASP A 63 29.31 6.95 26.99
CA ASP A 63 29.61 7.29 28.36
C ASP A 63 30.86 6.54 28.89
N ALA A 64 30.96 5.23 28.59
CA ALA A 64 32.11 4.42 28.96
C ALA A 64 33.40 4.90 28.28
N GLU A 65 33.34 5.23 26.97
CA GLU A 65 34.46 5.79 26.19
C GLU A 65 34.96 7.13 26.78
N ARG A 66 34.00 8.01 27.16
CA ARG A 66 34.34 9.28 27.82
C ARG A 66 35.02 9.06 29.16
N GLU A 67 34.54 8.12 29.97
CA GLU A 67 35.12 7.81 31.27
C GLU A 67 36.50 7.17 31.13
N ALA A 68 36.68 6.20 30.22
CA ALA A 68 38.00 5.61 29.93
C ALA A 68 39.00 6.68 29.47
N THR A 69 38.58 7.60 28.62
CA THR A 69 39.41 8.71 28.16
C THR A 69 39.81 9.64 29.31
N ARG A 70 38.88 9.96 30.23
CA ARG A 70 39.14 10.78 31.42
C ARG A 70 40.14 10.11 32.36
N LEU A 71 39.95 8.82 32.62
CA LEU A 71 40.81 8.02 33.51
C LEU A 71 42.20 7.83 32.92
N ARG A 72 42.34 7.59 31.62
CA ARG A 72 43.60 7.49 30.90
C ARG A 72 44.40 8.79 30.99
N LYS A 73 43.73 9.95 30.84
CA LYS A 73 44.36 11.25 31.05
C LYS A 73 44.84 11.44 32.49
N ARG A 74 44.02 11.09 33.49
CA ARG A 74 44.35 11.18 34.90
C ARG A 74 45.52 10.28 35.28
N GLU A 75 45.52 9.03 34.78
CA GLU A 75 46.64 8.10 35.01
C GLU A 75 47.96 8.68 34.47
N GLY A 76 47.92 9.26 33.22
CA GLY A 76 49.09 9.89 32.62
C GLY A 76 49.60 11.10 33.40
N GLU A 77 48.72 11.92 34.00
CA GLU A 77 49.09 13.05 34.84
C GLU A 77 49.76 12.57 36.15
N LEU A 78 49.16 11.58 36.81
CA LEU A 78 49.69 10.99 38.02
C LEU A 78 51.05 10.30 37.80
N ALA A 79 51.17 9.54 36.72
CA ALA A 79 52.43 8.89 36.37
C ALA A 79 53.59 9.90 36.11
N ARG A 80 53.27 11.02 35.42
CA ARG A 80 54.25 12.12 35.25
C ARG A 80 54.61 12.75 36.58
N THR A 81 53.62 13.06 37.45
CA THR A 81 53.88 13.62 38.77
C THR A 81 54.75 12.70 39.60
N LEU A 82 54.45 11.39 39.60
CA LEU A 82 55.26 10.39 40.33
C LEU A 82 56.71 10.32 39.83
N SER A 83 56.92 10.43 38.48
CA SER A 83 58.27 10.36 37.90
C SER A 83 59.13 11.61 38.13
N THR A 84 58.51 12.77 38.32
CA THR A 84 59.19 14.05 38.50
C THR A 84 59.20 14.56 39.95
N SER A 85 58.51 13.85 40.87
CA SER A 85 58.33 14.28 42.24
C SER A 85 59.61 14.14 43.06
N THR A 86 59.92 15.17 43.84
CA THR A 86 60.94 15.19 44.85
C THR A 86 60.35 15.08 46.27
N ALA A 87 59.14 14.60 46.41
CA ALA A 87 58.37 14.47 47.64
C ALA A 87 58.99 13.44 48.58
N ASN A 88 58.58 13.48 49.88
CA ASN A 88 59.00 12.51 50.83
C ASN A 88 58.43 11.09 50.62
N ALA A 89 59.01 10.08 51.22
CA ALA A 89 58.63 8.67 51.03
C ALA A 89 57.13 8.38 51.23
N ARG A 90 56.50 9.06 52.21
CA ARG A 90 55.06 8.88 52.52
C ARG A 90 54.17 9.46 51.43
N GLU A 91 54.54 10.58 50.87
CA GLU A 91 53.82 11.21 49.75
C GLU A 91 53.98 10.40 48.41
N LEU A 92 55.17 9.87 48.18
CA LEU A 92 55.41 8.98 47.02
C LEU A 92 54.58 7.68 47.13
N GLU A 93 54.49 7.07 48.33
CA GLU A 93 53.62 5.90 48.52
C GLU A 93 52.13 6.22 48.30
N ALA A 94 51.69 7.40 48.74
CA ALA A 94 50.32 7.83 48.51
C ALA A 94 50.02 8.02 47.00
N LEU A 95 50.93 8.64 46.24
CA LEU A 95 50.82 8.79 44.78
C LEU A 95 50.84 7.43 44.08
N GLN A 96 51.71 6.49 44.51
CA GLN A 96 51.73 5.14 43.95
C GLN A 96 50.40 4.41 44.16
N LYS A 97 49.79 4.51 45.34
CA LYS A 97 48.48 3.93 45.63
C LYS A 97 47.39 4.54 44.76
N GLU A 98 47.44 5.87 44.53
CA GLU A 98 46.49 6.55 43.63
C GLU A 98 46.65 6.11 42.17
N VAL A 99 47.88 5.97 41.65
CA VAL A 99 48.15 5.43 40.32
C VAL A 99 47.58 4.03 40.17
N VAL A 100 47.81 3.14 41.15
CA VAL A 100 47.27 1.78 41.12
C VAL A 100 45.75 1.80 41.13
N HIS A 101 45.13 2.64 41.93
CA HIS A 101 43.68 2.78 41.99
C HIS A 101 43.07 3.27 40.64
N VAL A 102 43.65 4.33 40.08
CA VAL A 102 43.19 4.90 38.80
C VAL A 102 43.37 3.88 37.64
N ARG A 103 44.46 3.09 37.66
CA ARG A 103 44.66 2.01 36.68
C ARG A 103 43.62 0.91 36.81
N ALA A 104 43.20 0.55 38.01
CA ALA A 104 42.15 -0.44 38.22
C ALA A 104 40.80 0.08 37.66
N LEU A 105 40.45 1.35 37.94
CA LEU A 105 39.26 1.99 37.40
C LEU A 105 39.30 2.10 35.87
N LEU A 106 40.45 2.41 35.30
CA LEU A 106 40.65 2.47 33.86
C LEU A 106 40.41 1.10 33.20
N ALA A 107 41.02 0.04 33.75
CA ALA A 107 40.81 -1.31 33.25
C ALA A 107 39.32 -1.73 33.30
N GLU A 108 38.62 -1.43 34.42
CA GLU A 108 37.17 -1.71 34.54
C GLU A 108 36.36 -0.92 33.52
N SER A 109 36.72 0.35 33.23
CA SER A 109 36.05 1.16 32.25
C SER A 109 36.31 0.68 30.80
N GLU A 110 37.54 0.26 30.50
CA GLU A 110 37.92 -0.32 29.19
C GLU A 110 37.23 -1.69 28.95
N ASP A 111 37.15 -2.53 30.00
CA ASP A 111 36.38 -3.80 29.89
C ASP A 111 34.90 -3.52 29.63
N ARG A 112 34.33 -2.52 30.31
CA ARG A 112 32.94 -2.11 30.09
C ARG A 112 32.70 -1.55 28.68
N GLU A 113 33.63 -0.76 28.14
CA GLU A 113 33.60 -0.23 26.77
C GLU A 113 33.59 -1.38 25.77
N LEU A 114 34.42 -2.42 25.95
CA LEU A 114 34.49 -3.59 25.10
C LEU A 114 33.20 -4.42 25.15
N GLU A 115 32.63 -4.64 26.31
CA GLU A 115 31.34 -5.33 26.46
C GLU A 115 30.23 -4.61 25.68
N LEU A 116 30.14 -3.29 25.82
CA LEU A 116 29.12 -2.48 25.13
C LEU A 116 29.36 -2.44 23.63
N LEU A 117 30.60 -2.47 23.17
CA LEU A 117 30.92 -2.57 21.74
C LEU A 117 30.43 -3.88 21.14
N LEU A 118 30.60 -5.00 21.86
CA LEU A 118 30.10 -6.31 21.44
C LEU A 118 28.57 -6.37 21.33
N ASP A 119 27.87 -5.59 22.18
CA ASP A 119 26.41 -5.45 22.10
C ASP A 119 25.97 -4.49 20.98
N LEU A 120 26.75 -3.44 20.72
CA LEU A 120 26.47 -2.38 19.77
C LEU A 120 26.57 -2.87 18.31
N GLU A 121 27.70 -3.51 17.96
CA GLU A 121 27.99 -3.94 16.58
C GLU A 121 26.88 -4.78 15.95
N PRO A 122 26.33 -5.84 16.59
CA PRO A 122 25.28 -6.64 15.99
C PRO A 122 23.96 -5.87 15.78
N LEU A 123 23.66 -4.87 16.62
CA LEU A 123 22.48 -4.03 16.47
C LEU A 123 22.63 -3.06 15.30
N GLU A 124 23.80 -2.45 15.12
CA GLU A 124 24.10 -1.58 13.97
C GLU A 124 24.06 -2.35 12.65
N GLU A 125 24.65 -3.55 12.63
CA GLU A 125 24.56 -4.43 11.46
C GLU A 125 23.12 -4.86 11.15
N ALA A 126 22.35 -5.23 12.17
CA ALA A 126 20.95 -5.60 12.02
C ALA A 126 20.14 -4.44 11.44
N LEU A 127 20.33 -3.22 11.97
CA LEU A 127 19.67 -2.01 11.48
C LEU A 127 20.03 -1.72 10.03
N THR A 128 21.30 -1.86 9.66
CA THR A 128 21.77 -1.69 8.28
C THR A 128 21.12 -2.69 7.33
N ARG A 129 21.07 -3.97 7.72
CA ARG A 129 20.41 -5.03 6.94
C ARG A 129 18.90 -4.77 6.80
N LEU A 130 18.22 -4.38 7.88
CA LEU A 130 16.78 -4.08 7.85
C LEU A 130 16.45 -2.91 6.91
N ARG A 131 17.26 -1.84 6.95
CA ARG A 131 17.11 -0.70 6.03
C ARG A 131 17.34 -1.09 4.58
N ALA A 132 18.37 -1.88 4.30
CA ALA A 132 18.64 -2.40 2.96
C ALA A 132 17.49 -3.28 2.44
N ASN A 133 16.93 -4.13 3.29
CA ASN A 133 15.79 -4.99 2.94
C ASN A 133 14.49 -4.21 2.73
N ALA A 134 14.29 -3.08 3.41
CA ALA A 134 13.11 -2.23 3.23
C ALA A 134 13.15 -1.41 1.93
N GLN A 135 14.34 -1.09 1.41
CA GLN A 135 14.51 -0.22 0.24
C GLN A 135 13.80 -0.71 -1.03
N PRO A 136 13.85 -2.01 -1.40
CA PRO A 136 13.08 -2.52 -2.54
C PRO A 136 11.57 -2.30 -2.42
N HIS A 137 11.00 -2.45 -1.22
CA HIS A 137 9.58 -2.21 -0.97
C HIS A 137 9.22 -0.72 -1.13
N VAL A 138 10.09 0.19 -0.68
CA VAL A 138 9.91 1.64 -0.90
C VAL A 138 9.88 1.97 -2.40
N THR A 139 10.84 1.43 -3.16
CA THR A 139 10.92 1.62 -4.61
C THR A 139 9.69 1.04 -5.31
N ARG A 140 9.34 -0.23 -5.01
CA ARG A 140 8.20 -0.90 -5.64
C ARG A 140 6.87 -0.19 -5.35
N ARG A 141 6.69 0.30 -4.11
CA ARG A 141 5.51 1.13 -3.76
C ARG A 141 5.41 2.36 -4.66
N GLY A 142 6.51 3.09 -4.85
CA GLY A 142 6.54 4.28 -5.72
C GLY A 142 6.15 3.93 -7.15
N THR A 143 6.77 2.90 -7.73
CA THR A 143 6.46 2.43 -9.09
C THR A 143 4.98 2.03 -9.23
N LEU A 144 4.44 1.25 -8.28
CA LEU A 144 3.03 0.84 -8.32
C LEU A 144 2.07 2.04 -8.23
N GLN A 145 2.39 3.05 -7.42
CA GLN A 145 1.58 4.27 -7.33
C GLN A 145 1.55 5.03 -8.66
N GLU A 146 2.68 5.12 -9.36
CA GLU A 146 2.77 5.74 -10.69
C GLU A 146 2.03 4.92 -11.75
N GLU A 147 2.20 3.58 -11.75
CA GLU A 147 1.48 2.66 -12.65
C GLU A 147 -0.05 2.77 -12.46
N ILE A 148 -0.53 2.73 -11.21
CA ILE A 148 -1.96 2.87 -10.89
C ILE A 148 -2.49 4.22 -11.37
N ALA A 149 -1.79 5.32 -11.08
CA ALA A 149 -2.20 6.65 -11.50
C ALA A 149 -2.31 6.77 -13.03
N SER A 150 -1.35 6.20 -13.76
CA SER A 150 -1.36 6.17 -15.23
C SER A 150 -2.52 5.34 -15.78
N LEU A 151 -2.75 4.15 -15.23
CA LEU A 151 -3.85 3.28 -15.64
C LEU A 151 -5.21 3.91 -15.33
N GLU A 152 -5.37 4.51 -14.15
CA GLU A 152 -6.61 5.23 -13.78
C GLU A 152 -6.87 6.40 -14.72
N ALA A 153 -5.85 7.21 -15.05
CA ALA A 153 -5.99 8.32 -15.98
C ALA A 153 -6.44 7.85 -17.38
N SER A 154 -5.83 6.78 -17.90
CA SER A 154 -6.20 6.20 -19.19
C SER A 154 -7.65 5.67 -19.20
N LEU A 155 -8.06 4.98 -18.12
CA LEU A 155 -9.44 4.47 -18.00
C LEU A 155 -10.45 5.60 -17.79
N ASP A 156 -10.08 6.70 -17.13
CA ASP A 156 -10.93 7.88 -17.00
C ASP A 156 -11.11 8.60 -18.34
N GLU A 157 -10.08 8.71 -19.17
CA GLU A 157 -10.18 9.22 -20.55
C GLU A 157 -11.10 8.32 -21.42
N GLU A 158 -10.95 7.00 -21.31
CA GLU A 158 -11.84 6.05 -21.98
C GLU A 158 -13.30 6.22 -21.52
N LEU A 159 -13.55 6.36 -20.22
CA LEU A 159 -14.89 6.61 -19.68
C LEU A 159 -15.51 7.92 -20.18
N VAL A 160 -14.74 8.97 -20.35
CA VAL A 160 -15.22 10.24 -20.95
C VAL A 160 -15.64 10.03 -22.39
N SER A 161 -14.81 9.34 -23.18
CA SER A 161 -15.12 9.02 -24.59
C SER A 161 -16.37 8.13 -24.73
N LEU A 162 -16.45 7.09 -23.90
CA LEU A 162 -17.61 6.18 -23.85
C LEU A 162 -18.88 6.91 -23.40
N GLY A 163 -18.77 7.86 -22.49
CA GLY A 163 -19.88 8.71 -22.06
C GLY A 163 -20.46 9.53 -23.19
N ALA A 164 -19.62 10.18 -24.00
CA ALA A 164 -20.04 10.95 -25.15
C ALA A 164 -20.69 10.05 -26.22
N ASP A 165 -20.12 8.88 -26.53
CA ASP A 165 -20.70 7.89 -27.46
C ASP A 165 -22.05 7.39 -26.94
N ARG A 166 -22.17 7.11 -25.66
CA ARG A 166 -23.44 6.74 -25.02
C ARG A 166 -24.51 7.80 -25.18
N GLU A 167 -24.18 9.08 -24.98
CA GLU A 167 -25.12 10.19 -25.18
C GLU A 167 -25.60 10.28 -26.65
N ALA A 168 -24.71 10.12 -27.62
CA ALA A 168 -25.04 10.10 -29.01
C ALA A 168 -26.00 8.93 -29.35
N ARG A 169 -25.76 7.74 -28.79
CA ARG A 169 -26.65 6.57 -28.95
C ARG A 169 -28.01 6.77 -28.26
N ALA A 170 -28.02 7.38 -27.08
CA ALA A 170 -29.26 7.71 -26.37
C ALA A 170 -30.15 8.69 -27.18
N ALA A 171 -29.53 9.67 -27.83
CA ALA A 171 -30.25 10.63 -28.71
C ALA A 171 -30.90 10.00 -29.96
N ALA A 172 -30.50 8.80 -30.31
CA ALA A 172 -31.12 8.04 -31.45
C ALA A 172 -32.43 7.32 -31.04
N LEU A 173 -32.78 7.26 -29.77
CA LEU A 173 -34.01 6.67 -29.24
C LEU A 173 -35.13 7.70 -29.14
N SER A 174 -36.39 7.24 -29.26
CA SER A 174 -37.52 8.08 -28.90
C SER A 174 -37.47 8.47 -27.39
N PRO A 175 -37.94 9.69 -27.00
CA PRO A 175 -37.92 10.13 -25.63
C PRO A 175 -38.63 9.18 -24.66
N GLU A 176 -39.73 8.55 -25.12
CA GLU A 176 -40.50 7.58 -24.34
C GLU A 176 -39.70 6.29 -24.07
N LEU A 177 -39.05 5.74 -25.11
CA LEU A 177 -38.23 4.53 -24.98
C LEU A 177 -36.98 4.81 -24.11
N LEU A 178 -36.34 5.97 -24.28
CA LEU A 178 -35.22 6.39 -23.45
C LEU A 178 -35.60 6.53 -21.97
N ALA A 179 -36.78 7.08 -21.69
CA ALA A 179 -37.30 7.17 -20.30
C ALA A 179 -37.50 5.78 -19.65
N ARG A 180 -38.08 4.86 -20.40
CA ARG A 180 -38.27 3.46 -19.98
C ARG A 180 -36.94 2.74 -19.76
N TYR A 181 -35.99 2.93 -20.69
CA TYR A 181 -34.64 2.39 -20.58
C TYR A 181 -33.93 2.92 -19.35
N SER A 182 -33.97 4.23 -19.12
CA SER A 182 -33.32 4.88 -17.99
C SER A 182 -33.91 4.42 -16.65
N ALA A 183 -35.22 4.24 -16.55
CA ALA A 183 -35.89 3.69 -15.38
C ALA A 183 -35.48 2.22 -15.11
N ALA A 184 -35.29 1.44 -16.16
CA ALA A 184 -34.79 0.07 -16.04
C ALA A 184 -33.33 0.03 -15.63
N LEU A 185 -32.48 0.88 -16.21
CA LEU A 185 -31.06 1.02 -15.85
C LEU A 185 -30.88 1.41 -14.37
N ALA A 186 -31.67 2.37 -13.89
CA ALA A 186 -31.59 2.80 -12.47
C ALA A 186 -31.87 1.66 -11.47
N ARG A 187 -32.71 0.70 -11.85
CA ARG A 187 -32.99 -0.50 -11.04
C ARG A 187 -31.96 -1.60 -11.20
N ALA A 188 -31.47 -1.79 -12.41
CA ALA A 188 -30.63 -2.92 -12.78
C ALA A 188 -29.12 -2.67 -12.62
N GLY A 189 -28.69 -1.41 -12.62
CA GLY A 189 -27.31 -0.95 -12.33
C GLY A 189 -26.37 -0.98 -13.53
N THR A 190 -26.47 -1.96 -14.44
CA THR A 190 -25.45 -2.18 -15.51
C THR A 190 -25.96 -1.88 -16.93
N SER A 191 -27.24 -2.14 -17.21
CA SER A 191 -27.90 -1.76 -18.46
C SER A 191 -29.42 -1.74 -18.29
N GLY A 192 -30.13 -0.91 -19.07
CA GLY A 192 -31.60 -0.85 -19.07
C GLY A 192 -32.27 -1.87 -19.97
N ALA A 193 -31.50 -2.60 -20.80
CA ALA A 193 -32.02 -3.66 -21.68
C ALA A 193 -31.23 -4.96 -21.48
N ALA A 194 -31.79 -6.05 -22.00
CA ALA A 194 -31.23 -7.39 -21.96
C ALA A 194 -31.66 -8.19 -23.20
N GLN A 195 -30.87 -9.17 -23.58
CA GLN A 195 -31.22 -10.15 -24.59
C GLN A 195 -31.90 -11.36 -23.96
N VAL A 196 -32.69 -12.07 -24.73
CA VAL A 196 -33.21 -13.39 -24.35
C VAL A 196 -32.36 -14.45 -25.03
N ASP A 197 -31.59 -15.19 -24.25
CA ASP A 197 -30.75 -16.28 -24.69
C ASP A 197 -31.23 -17.62 -24.08
N ALA A 198 -31.49 -18.60 -24.92
CA ALA A 198 -32.00 -19.92 -24.54
C ALA A 198 -33.18 -19.84 -23.52
N GLY A 199 -34.08 -18.85 -23.73
CA GLY A 199 -35.23 -18.64 -22.83
C GLY A 199 -34.92 -17.98 -21.51
N LYS A 200 -33.70 -17.41 -21.32
CA LYS A 200 -33.29 -16.71 -20.13
C LYS A 200 -32.97 -15.25 -20.45
N CYS A 201 -33.28 -14.37 -19.50
CA CYS A 201 -32.77 -12.99 -19.55
C CYS A 201 -31.25 -12.96 -19.27
N ASP A 202 -30.45 -12.49 -20.24
CA ASP A 202 -28.99 -12.43 -20.08
C ASP A 202 -28.54 -11.43 -18.97
N GLY A 203 -29.41 -10.49 -18.62
CA GLY A 203 -29.14 -9.49 -17.58
C GLY A 203 -29.26 -10.02 -16.14
N CYS A 204 -30.30 -10.83 -15.84
CA CYS A 204 -30.47 -11.43 -14.48
C CYS A 204 -30.24 -12.95 -14.47
N ARG A 205 -30.05 -13.59 -15.64
CA ARG A 205 -29.86 -15.02 -15.84
C ARG A 205 -31.01 -15.94 -15.39
N ILE A 206 -32.17 -15.36 -15.11
CA ILE A 206 -33.38 -16.10 -14.71
C ILE A 206 -34.14 -16.51 -15.96
N ALA A 207 -34.66 -17.74 -15.98
CA ALA A 207 -35.48 -18.25 -17.05
C ALA A 207 -36.85 -17.55 -17.07
N LEU A 208 -37.29 -17.13 -18.25
CA LEU A 208 -38.66 -16.63 -18.45
C LEU A 208 -39.65 -17.78 -18.37
N SER A 209 -40.84 -17.52 -17.84
CA SER A 209 -41.90 -18.51 -17.88
C SER A 209 -42.33 -18.81 -19.33
N PRO A 210 -42.91 -19.99 -19.65
CA PRO A 210 -43.42 -20.26 -20.99
C PRO A 210 -44.38 -19.18 -21.50
N LEU A 211 -45.24 -18.67 -20.62
CA LEU A 211 -46.18 -17.60 -20.97
C LEU A 211 -45.46 -16.28 -21.31
N ASP A 212 -44.43 -15.93 -20.55
CA ASP A 212 -43.65 -14.72 -20.80
C ASP A 212 -42.80 -14.84 -22.08
N LEU A 213 -42.28 -16.03 -22.35
CA LEU A 213 -41.62 -16.31 -23.65
C LEU A 213 -42.54 -16.16 -24.85
N ASP A 214 -43.78 -16.66 -24.72
CA ASP A 214 -44.76 -16.50 -25.78
C ASP A 214 -45.17 -15.03 -25.96
N ARG A 215 -45.36 -14.30 -24.86
CA ARG A 215 -45.61 -12.84 -24.91
C ARG A 215 -44.44 -12.08 -25.54
N TRP A 216 -43.22 -12.43 -25.20
CA TRP A 216 -42.01 -11.81 -25.76
C TRP A 216 -41.89 -12.08 -27.26
N ARG A 217 -42.16 -13.32 -27.71
CA ARG A 217 -42.14 -13.68 -29.15
C ARG A 217 -43.27 -13.02 -29.94
N ALA A 218 -44.40 -12.79 -29.31
CA ALA A 218 -45.58 -12.19 -29.96
C ALA A 218 -45.58 -10.65 -29.97
N GLN A 219 -44.47 -10.02 -29.51
CA GLN A 219 -44.39 -8.56 -29.49
C GLN A 219 -44.39 -7.97 -30.89
N PRO A 220 -45.15 -6.88 -31.11
CA PRO A 220 -45.04 -6.11 -32.35
C PRO A 220 -43.65 -5.53 -32.53
N ASP A 221 -43.22 -5.35 -33.75
CA ASP A 221 -41.97 -4.69 -34.10
C ASP A 221 -41.90 -3.30 -33.45
N GLY A 222 -40.76 -3.01 -32.78
CA GLY A 222 -40.53 -1.74 -32.07
C GLY A 222 -41.16 -1.67 -30.65
N SER A 223 -41.81 -2.72 -30.20
CA SER A 223 -42.24 -2.81 -28.78
C SER A 223 -41.28 -3.62 -27.95
N PHE A 224 -41.18 -3.28 -26.64
CA PHE A 224 -40.24 -3.94 -25.71
C PHE A 224 -40.95 -4.32 -24.42
N MET A 225 -40.95 -5.60 -24.12
CA MET A 225 -41.43 -6.13 -22.85
C MET A 225 -40.36 -5.93 -21.77
N ALA A 226 -40.77 -5.60 -20.56
CA ALA A 226 -39.87 -5.62 -19.43
C ALA A 226 -39.72 -7.05 -18.87
N CYS A 227 -38.50 -7.44 -18.51
CA CYS A 227 -38.26 -8.68 -17.81
C CYS A 227 -39.05 -8.66 -16.49
N PRO A 228 -39.89 -9.67 -16.19
CA PRO A 228 -40.68 -9.68 -14.93
C PRO A 228 -39.80 -9.68 -13.69
N GLU A 229 -38.60 -10.23 -13.74
CA GLU A 229 -37.70 -10.38 -12.60
C GLU A 229 -36.84 -9.13 -12.36
N CYS A 230 -36.17 -8.57 -13.38
CA CYS A 230 -35.23 -7.48 -13.19
C CYS A 230 -35.64 -6.14 -13.81
N GLY A 231 -36.74 -6.12 -14.56
CA GLY A 231 -37.30 -4.91 -15.19
C GLY A 231 -36.55 -4.38 -16.42
N ARG A 232 -35.49 -5.04 -16.89
CA ARG A 232 -34.78 -4.67 -18.10
C ARG A 232 -35.70 -4.87 -19.33
N LEU A 233 -35.56 -4.00 -20.30
CA LEU A 233 -36.28 -4.14 -21.58
C LEU A 233 -35.69 -5.33 -22.36
N LEU A 234 -36.52 -6.29 -22.71
CA LEU A 234 -36.09 -7.48 -23.45
C LEU A 234 -36.05 -7.15 -24.95
N LEU A 235 -34.88 -7.31 -25.53
CA LEU A 235 -34.67 -7.18 -26.98
C LEU A 235 -35.24 -8.42 -27.69
N PRO A 236 -35.87 -8.25 -28.85
CA PRO A 236 -36.35 -9.35 -29.70
C PRO A 236 -35.18 -10.14 -30.31
#